data_ee9e2cc4fbd7e97d3cfdc1e5de6fb987
#
_entry.id   ee9e2cc4fbd7e97d3cfdc1e5de6fb987
#
_cell.length_a   1.000
_cell.length_b   1.000
_cell.length_c   1.000
_cell.angle_alpha   90.00
_cell.angle_beta   90.00
_cell.angle_gamma   90.00
#
_symmetry.space_group_name_H-M   'P 1'
#
loop_
_entity.id
_entity.type
_entity.pdbx_description
1 polymer ?
#
loop_
_entity_poly.entity_id
_entity_poly.type
_entity_poly.pdbx_seq_one_letter_code
_entity_poly.pdbx_strand_id
1 'polypeptide(L)'
;MKKLFFFIVIVFTYLNCHAQFGEQQIISTDIAGARSVFTSDIDGDGDLDVLSASRFDDKVSWFENTDGLGDFGEEQTIDTNLPFSSWVFAIDLDGDDDNDVLSLSDFDNKLVWYKNLDGLGDFSTRLTISTQVNGAISVFAIDLDGDGDNDVISSSANDNKIAWYRNDGLGNFGAQLIISTNALAARQVTANDIDGDGDIDIIYAAAAADKIIWHENTNGLGDFGNERIISTNVNGVISVFSQDIDGDDDMDIISTSFGGDEIAWHENIDGLGNFSPKQIISLNVDAPRFVYAVDLDNDNDIDVLSASHADDKIAWYENTDGVGTFGSQQIISSFPDIDAGTSVIASDIDNDGDMDVLSASLIDAKIAWYENLTILGVRDNVLEKISFHPNPTKDYLYIDSKNIIILEIEIFDALGRYILTEKENFNQLNLSKLKNGILFLKIKTESGIFTTKVIKE
;
A
#
# COMPACT_ATOMS: atom_id res chain seq x y z
N MET A 1 -68.27 20.43 3.78
CA MET A 1 -66.84 20.61 4.12
C MET A 1 -66.16 19.21 4.15
N LYS A 2 -65.46 18.82 3.07
CA LYS A 2 -64.68 17.56 3.04
C LYS A 2 -63.30 17.88 3.56
N LYS A 3 -62.90 17.26 4.67
CA LYS A 3 -61.54 17.33 5.20
C LYS A 3 -60.65 16.42 4.38
N LEU A 4 -59.67 16.99 3.69
CA LEU A 4 -58.64 16.27 2.98
C LEU A 4 -57.50 15.92 3.98
N PHE A 5 -57.32 14.63 4.27
CA PHE A 5 -56.18 14.15 5.06
C PHE A 5 -54.99 13.93 4.11
N PHE A 6 -53.92 14.71 4.27
CA PHE A 6 -52.62 14.46 3.66
C PHE A 6 -51.88 13.42 4.50
N PHE A 7 -51.68 12.25 3.95
CA PHE A 7 -50.70 11.27 4.45
C PHE A 7 -49.32 11.62 3.90
N ILE A 8 -48.43 12.10 4.80
CA ILE A 8 -46.99 12.24 4.47
C ILE A 8 -46.39 10.85 4.67
N VAL A 9 -46.06 10.17 3.60
CA VAL A 9 -45.23 8.95 3.64
C VAL A 9 -43.78 9.42 3.73
N ILE A 10 -43.16 9.33 4.91
CA ILE A 10 -41.71 9.50 5.08
C ILE A 10 -41.07 8.19 4.65
N VAL A 11 -40.50 8.17 3.47
CA VAL A 11 -39.64 7.07 3.00
C VAL A 11 -38.30 7.26 3.70
N PHE A 12 -38.02 6.46 4.73
CA PHE A 12 -36.68 6.31 5.25
C PHE A 12 -35.90 5.46 4.24
N THR A 13 -35.09 6.08 3.43
CA THR A 13 -34.01 5.40 2.72
C THR A 13 -32.95 5.11 3.78
N TYR A 14 -32.83 3.87 4.18
CA TYR A 14 -31.64 3.39 4.88
C TYR A 14 -30.52 3.40 3.83
N LEU A 15 -29.68 4.42 3.87
CA LEU A 15 -28.35 4.35 3.33
C LEU A 15 -27.60 3.37 4.22
N ASN A 16 -27.40 2.14 3.76
CA ASN A 16 -26.41 1.26 4.35
C ASN A 16 -25.04 1.89 4.03
N CYS A 17 -24.55 2.76 4.90
CA CYS A 17 -23.15 3.10 4.92
C CYS A 17 -22.45 1.89 5.56
N HIS A 18 -22.01 0.94 4.77
CA HIS A 18 -20.98 0.01 5.20
C HIS A 18 -19.69 0.83 5.25
N ALA A 19 -19.02 0.84 6.40
CA ALA A 19 -17.64 1.30 6.45
C ALA A 19 -16.84 0.38 5.52
N GLN A 20 -16.00 0.94 4.66
CA GLN A 20 -15.16 0.15 3.76
C GLN A 20 -14.12 -0.63 4.56
N PHE A 21 -13.65 -0.07 5.66
CA PHE A 21 -12.67 -0.70 6.54
C PHE A 21 -13.31 -1.20 7.84
N GLY A 22 -12.81 -2.34 8.31
CA GLY A 22 -13.17 -2.96 9.59
C GLY A 22 -12.71 -2.14 10.81
N GLU A 23 -13.00 -2.67 12.01
CA GLU A 23 -12.46 -2.11 13.25
C GLU A 23 -10.94 -2.32 13.31
N GLN A 24 -10.22 -1.43 14.00
CA GLN A 24 -8.78 -1.55 14.20
C GLN A 24 -8.40 -2.90 14.80
N GLN A 25 -7.56 -3.65 14.11
CA GLN A 25 -6.93 -4.88 14.60
C GLN A 25 -5.50 -4.55 15.04
N ILE A 26 -5.21 -4.76 16.32
CA ILE A 26 -3.95 -4.37 16.93
C ILE A 26 -2.94 -5.51 16.77
N ILE A 27 -1.82 -5.24 16.08
CA ILE A 27 -0.68 -6.16 15.98
C ILE A 27 0.18 -6.03 17.25
N SER A 28 0.50 -4.80 17.64
CA SER A 28 1.28 -4.54 18.86
C SER A 28 0.97 -3.18 19.47
N THR A 29 1.09 -3.09 20.81
CA THR A 29 1.04 -1.83 21.58
C THR A 29 2.34 -1.57 22.34
N ASP A 30 3.42 -2.27 22.02
CA ASP A 30 4.72 -2.22 22.72
C ASP A 30 5.87 -1.85 21.80
N ILE A 31 5.58 -1.04 20.76
CA ILE A 31 6.56 -0.55 19.78
C ILE A 31 6.78 0.94 20.03
N ALA A 32 7.58 1.25 21.07
CA ALA A 32 7.76 2.64 21.54
C ALA A 32 8.31 3.55 20.43
N GLY A 33 7.46 4.49 19.99
CA GLY A 33 7.80 5.36 18.90
C GLY A 33 7.80 4.67 17.54
N ALA A 34 6.79 3.84 17.26
CA ALA A 34 6.58 3.21 15.97
C ALA A 34 6.67 4.25 14.85
N ARG A 35 7.59 4.05 13.90
CA ARG A 35 7.99 5.06 12.95
C ARG A 35 7.73 4.69 11.50
N SER A 36 7.98 3.45 11.15
CA SER A 36 7.83 2.86 9.84
C SER A 36 7.29 1.46 9.97
N VAL A 37 6.42 1.07 9.08
CA VAL A 37 5.96 -0.30 8.87
C VAL A 37 6.17 -0.69 7.42
N PHE A 38 6.36 -1.97 7.18
CA PHE A 38 6.49 -2.58 5.87
C PHE A 38 5.92 -3.99 5.90
N THR A 39 5.46 -4.52 4.78
CA THR A 39 4.99 -5.90 4.65
C THR A 39 5.87 -6.68 3.69
N SER A 40 6.18 -7.91 4.04
CA SER A 40 6.94 -8.83 3.18
C SER A 40 6.74 -10.25 3.71
N ASP A 41 6.77 -11.24 2.84
CA ASP A 41 6.91 -12.64 3.23
C ASP A 41 8.36 -12.84 3.74
N ILE A 42 8.51 -12.97 5.05
CA ILE A 42 9.81 -13.05 5.74
C ILE A 42 10.23 -14.48 6.00
N ASP A 43 9.27 -15.37 6.20
CA ASP A 43 9.56 -16.77 6.52
C ASP A 43 9.27 -17.74 5.37
N GLY A 44 8.93 -17.22 4.20
CA GLY A 44 8.81 -18.00 2.97
C GLY A 44 7.57 -18.88 2.91
N ASP A 45 6.56 -18.62 3.75
CA ASP A 45 5.32 -19.41 3.79
C ASP A 45 4.25 -18.91 2.81
N GLY A 46 4.45 -17.74 2.21
CA GLY A 46 3.60 -17.11 1.20
C GLY A 46 2.63 -16.09 1.74
N ASP A 47 2.59 -15.88 3.05
CA ASP A 47 1.76 -14.89 3.72
C ASP A 47 2.56 -13.61 4.01
N LEU A 48 1.90 -12.46 4.05
CA LEU A 48 2.61 -11.20 4.29
C LEU A 48 2.77 -10.95 5.79
N ASP A 49 4.01 -10.88 6.24
CA ASP A 49 4.40 -10.49 7.59
C ASP A 49 4.54 -8.98 7.73
N VAL A 50 4.56 -8.49 8.96
CA VAL A 50 4.71 -7.07 9.26
C VAL A 50 6.07 -6.78 9.89
N LEU A 51 6.82 -5.87 9.29
CA LEU A 51 8.07 -5.33 9.79
C LEU A 51 7.85 -3.96 10.44
N SER A 52 8.63 -3.65 11.47
CA SER A 52 8.58 -2.35 12.13
C SER A 52 9.94 -1.81 12.54
N ALA A 53 10.09 -0.48 12.46
CA ALA A 53 11.17 0.26 13.07
C ALA A 53 10.65 1.16 14.18
N SER A 54 11.25 1.06 15.36
CA SER A 54 10.85 1.81 16.55
C SER A 54 11.95 2.74 17.05
N ARG A 55 11.55 4.02 17.24
CA ARG A 55 12.49 5.11 17.49
C ARG A 55 12.93 5.19 18.96
N PHE A 56 12.07 4.83 19.91
CA PHE A 56 12.33 5.10 21.33
C PHE A 56 12.80 3.88 22.12
N ASP A 57 12.66 2.70 21.57
CA ASP A 57 13.22 1.45 22.11
C ASP A 57 14.34 0.86 21.24
N ASP A 58 14.75 1.62 20.20
CA ASP A 58 15.93 1.34 19.37
C ASP A 58 15.88 -0.03 18.67
N LYS A 59 14.67 -0.51 18.31
CA LYS A 59 14.44 -1.84 17.77
C LYS A 59 14.12 -1.83 16.27
N VAL A 60 14.45 -2.96 15.65
CA VAL A 60 13.86 -3.45 14.40
C VAL A 60 13.24 -4.81 14.70
N SER A 61 11.97 -5.00 14.35
CA SER A 61 11.22 -6.21 14.69
C SER A 61 10.31 -6.61 13.53
N TRP A 62 9.82 -7.85 13.57
CA TRP A 62 8.80 -8.34 12.69
C TRP A 62 7.75 -9.16 13.43
N PHE A 63 6.60 -9.39 12.80
CA PHE A 63 5.46 -10.12 13.31
C PHE A 63 5.00 -11.07 12.23
N GLU A 64 5.05 -12.37 12.50
CA GLU A 64 4.61 -13.44 11.63
C GLU A 64 3.09 -13.42 11.50
N ASN A 65 2.57 -13.45 10.28
CA ASN A 65 1.17 -13.68 9.98
C ASN A 65 0.91 -15.19 9.98
N THR A 66 0.56 -15.74 11.14
CA THR A 66 0.63 -17.18 11.42
C THR A 66 -0.39 -18.04 10.68
N ASP A 67 -1.37 -17.46 10.04
CA ASP A 67 -2.46 -18.18 9.35
C ASP A 67 -2.82 -17.57 7.99
N GLY A 68 -2.10 -16.53 7.56
CA GLY A 68 -2.39 -15.80 6.33
C GLY A 68 -3.74 -15.09 6.32
N LEU A 69 -4.33 -14.86 7.49
CA LEU A 69 -5.62 -14.21 7.67
C LEU A 69 -5.54 -13.02 8.64
N GLY A 70 -4.31 -12.54 8.90
CA GLY A 70 -4.06 -11.39 9.77
C GLY A 70 -4.02 -11.69 11.26
N ASP A 71 -3.85 -12.97 11.68
CA ASP A 71 -3.59 -13.34 13.08
C ASP A 71 -2.08 -13.36 13.34
N PHE A 72 -1.56 -12.25 13.85
CA PHE A 72 -0.12 -12.04 14.02
C PHE A 72 0.41 -12.66 15.32
N GLY A 73 1.59 -13.30 15.20
CA GLY A 73 2.33 -13.88 16.29
C GLY A 73 2.95 -12.85 17.24
N GLU A 74 3.74 -13.34 18.21
CA GLU A 74 4.50 -12.50 19.15
C GLU A 74 5.61 -11.73 18.41
N GLU A 75 6.01 -10.55 18.95
CA GLU A 75 7.12 -9.75 18.40
C GLU A 75 8.41 -10.59 18.28
N GLN A 76 8.93 -10.71 17.08
CA GLN A 76 10.25 -11.28 16.79
C GLN A 76 11.25 -10.15 16.55
N THR A 77 12.24 -10.02 17.43
CA THR A 77 13.17 -8.89 17.39
C THR A 77 14.38 -9.22 16.53
N ILE A 78 14.63 -8.40 15.50
CA ILE A 78 15.81 -8.49 14.63
C ILE A 78 17.00 -7.78 15.29
N ASP A 79 16.79 -6.58 15.84
CA ASP A 79 17.82 -5.80 16.53
C ASP A 79 17.23 -5.00 17.69
N THR A 80 17.95 -4.98 18.84
CA THR A 80 17.56 -4.23 20.06
C THR A 80 18.46 -3.05 20.35
N ASN A 81 19.35 -2.67 19.42
CA ASN A 81 20.36 -1.67 19.68
C ASN A 81 20.72 -0.86 18.43
N LEU A 82 19.69 -0.47 17.65
CA LEU A 82 19.80 0.45 16.53
C LEU A 82 19.21 1.82 16.94
N PRO A 83 20.00 2.74 17.55
CA PRO A 83 19.47 3.94 18.18
C PRO A 83 18.69 4.82 17.23
N PHE A 84 17.47 5.18 17.63
CA PHE A 84 16.54 5.94 16.81
C PHE A 84 16.30 5.29 15.44
N SER A 85 16.02 3.99 15.43
CA SER A 85 15.57 3.31 14.22
C SER A 85 14.33 3.99 13.65
N SER A 86 14.38 4.37 12.37
CA SER A 86 13.35 5.24 11.80
C SER A 86 12.74 4.77 10.48
N TRP A 87 13.29 3.72 9.89
CA TRP A 87 12.81 3.16 8.63
C TRP A 87 13.09 1.66 8.56
N VAL A 88 12.19 0.93 7.96
CA VAL A 88 12.35 -0.50 7.64
C VAL A 88 11.90 -0.74 6.21
N PHE A 89 12.62 -1.62 5.52
CA PHE A 89 12.33 -2.06 4.16
C PHE A 89 12.82 -3.49 3.99
N ALA A 90 12.15 -4.31 3.20
CA ALA A 90 12.56 -5.70 2.96
C ALA A 90 12.63 -6.00 1.46
N ILE A 91 13.70 -6.69 1.06
CA ILE A 91 13.96 -7.14 -0.30
C ILE A 91 15.15 -8.10 -0.27
N ASP A 92 15.26 -9.03 -1.21
CA ASP A 92 16.45 -9.85 -1.41
C ASP A 92 17.64 -8.96 -1.82
N LEU A 93 18.69 -8.95 -0.99
CA LEU A 93 19.90 -8.14 -1.19
C LEU A 93 21.13 -8.98 -1.54
N ASP A 94 21.10 -10.30 -1.36
CA ASP A 94 22.26 -11.13 -1.66
C ASP A 94 21.99 -12.27 -2.64
N GLY A 95 20.82 -12.25 -3.30
CA GLY A 95 20.51 -13.11 -4.44
C GLY A 95 20.17 -14.54 -4.05
N ASP A 96 19.69 -14.77 -2.81
CA ASP A 96 19.32 -16.13 -2.37
C ASP A 96 17.79 -16.37 -2.36
N ASP A 97 17.02 -15.42 -2.89
CA ASP A 97 15.56 -15.40 -2.99
C ASP A 97 14.83 -15.22 -1.61
N ASP A 98 15.57 -14.98 -0.52
CA ASP A 98 15.00 -14.70 0.80
C ASP A 98 14.97 -13.17 1.05
N ASN A 99 13.87 -12.66 1.62
CA ASN A 99 13.79 -11.22 1.90
C ASN A 99 14.65 -10.83 3.10
N ASP A 100 15.64 -9.97 2.85
CA ASP A 100 16.50 -9.32 3.85
C ASP A 100 15.88 -8.04 4.36
N VAL A 101 16.36 -7.54 5.51
CA VAL A 101 15.82 -6.33 6.12
C VAL A 101 16.85 -5.19 6.09
N LEU A 102 16.47 -4.06 5.50
CA LEU A 102 17.17 -2.78 5.56
C LEU A 102 16.61 -1.92 6.68
N SER A 103 17.50 -1.22 7.39
CA SER A 103 17.12 -0.20 8.36
C SER A 103 18.19 0.86 8.50
N LEU A 104 17.87 1.92 9.25
CA LEU A 104 18.80 3.01 9.48
C LEU A 104 18.65 3.60 10.88
N SER A 105 19.74 4.19 11.37
CA SER A 105 19.81 4.93 12.62
C SER A 105 20.06 6.40 12.36
N ASP A 106 19.09 7.24 12.70
CA ASP A 106 19.22 8.70 12.65
C ASP A 106 20.30 9.18 13.65
N PHE A 107 20.40 8.58 14.83
CA PHE A 107 21.34 9.01 15.88
C PHE A 107 22.77 8.53 15.65
N ASP A 108 22.96 7.27 15.28
CA ASP A 108 24.29 6.68 15.05
C ASP A 108 24.82 6.93 13.64
N ASN A 109 24.02 7.57 12.77
CA ASN A 109 24.35 7.84 11.38
C ASN A 109 24.74 6.58 10.61
N LYS A 110 23.95 5.54 10.74
CA LYS A 110 24.19 4.23 10.11
C LYS A 110 23.07 3.85 9.17
N LEU A 111 23.48 3.28 8.06
CA LEU A 111 22.66 2.50 7.14
C LEU A 111 23.09 1.04 7.29
N VAL A 112 22.15 0.17 7.57
CA VAL A 112 22.41 -1.22 7.94
C VAL A 112 21.44 -2.17 7.25
N TRP A 113 21.83 -3.44 7.21
CA TRP A 113 20.94 -4.51 6.77
C TRP A 113 21.14 -5.76 7.62
N TYR A 114 20.21 -6.69 7.55
CA TYR A 114 20.19 -7.95 8.27
C TYR A 114 19.83 -9.03 7.26
N LYS A 115 20.79 -9.95 7.01
CA LYS A 115 20.56 -11.08 6.12
C LYS A 115 19.61 -12.07 6.78
N ASN A 116 18.57 -12.46 6.06
CA ASN A 116 17.76 -13.62 6.41
C ASN A 116 18.57 -14.87 6.09
N LEU A 117 18.90 -15.69 7.11
CA LEU A 117 19.92 -16.74 6.97
C LEU A 117 19.37 -18.06 6.45
N ASP A 118 18.09 -18.25 6.55
CA ASP A 118 17.43 -19.53 6.25
C ASP A 118 16.07 -19.37 5.56
N GLY A 119 15.69 -18.12 5.23
CA GLY A 119 14.39 -17.80 4.65
C GLY A 119 13.21 -18.06 5.58
N LEU A 120 13.48 -18.20 6.89
CA LEU A 120 12.48 -18.47 7.93
C LEU A 120 12.50 -17.40 9.03
N GLY A 121 13.09 -16.23 8.76
CA GLY A 121 13.16 -15.12 9.71
C GLY A 121 14.28 -15.23 10.77
N ASP A 122 15.29 -16.09 10.60
CA ASP A 122 16.51 -16.09 11.43
C ASP A 122 17.54 -15.13 10.82
N PHE A 123 17.62 -13.96 11.41
CA PHE A 123 18.45 -12.89 10.88
C PHE A 123 19.89 -12.88 11.39
N SER A 124 20.81 -12.50 10.52
CA SER A 124 22.19 -12.24 10.89
C SER A 124 22.32 -11.13 11.92
N THR A 125 23.48 -11.04 12.55
CA THR A 125 23.83 -9.80 13.26
C THR A 125 23.96 -8.66 12.27
N ARG A 126 23.70 -7.43 12.72
CA ARG A 126 23.76 -6.19 11.94
C ARG A 126 24.97 -6.11 11.01
N LEU A 127 24.72 -5.92 9.72
CA LEU A 127 25.71 -5.62 8.70
C LEU A 127 25.63 -4.14 8.34
N THR A 128 26.77 -3.45 8.24
CA THR A 128 26.79 -2.00 8.00
C THR A 128 27.10 -1.72 6.54
N ILE A 129 26.17 -1.05 5.85
CA ILE A 129 26.39 -0.54 4.49
C ILE A 129 27.19 0.78 4.56
N SER A 130 26.77 1.71 5.42
CA SER A 130 27.43 3.03 5.51
C SER A 130 27.36 3.62 6.92
N THR A 131 28.38 4.41 7.28
CA THR A 131 28.42 5.32 8.44
C THR A 131 28.51 6.77 8.03
N GLN A 132 28.24 7.08 6.75
CA GLN A 132 28.35 8.42 6.16
C GLN A 132 26.98 9.01 5.81
N VAL A 133 25.95 8.69 6.60
CA VAL A 133 24.56 9.13 6.45
C VAL A 133 24.12 9.96 7.66
N ASN A 134 24.59 11.20 7.74
CA ASN A 134 24.34 12.04 8.92
C ASN A 134 22.87 12.45 9.03
N GLY A 135 22.19 11.95 10.08
CA GLY A 135 20.74 12.08 10.22
C GLY A 135 20.00 11.31 9.13
N ALA A 136 20.26 10.01 9.03
CA ALA A 136 19.61 9.12 8.08
C ALA A 136 18.09 9.09 8.31
N ILE A 137 17.28 9.22 7.25
CA ILE A 137 15.83 9.37 7.33
C ILE A 137 15.08 8.27 6.59
N SER A 138 15.49 7.97 5.37
CA SER A 138 14.80 7.03 4.50
C SER A 138 15.79 6.19 3.71
N VAL A 139 15.43 4.95 3.47
CA VAL A 139 16.13 4.00 2.60
C VAL A 139 15.15 3.38 1.63
N PHE A 140 15.63 3.11 0.43
CA PHE A 140 14.91 2.39 -0.61
C PHE A 140 15.89 1.47 -1.34
N ALA A 141 15.41 0.36 -1.90
CA ALA A 141 16.26 -0.54 -2.66
C ALA A 141 15.58 -0.98 -3.96
N ILE A 142 16.35 -0.98 -5.02
CA ILE A 142 15.94 -1.37 -6.38
C ILE A 142 17.20 -1.50 -7.25
N ASP A 143 17.14 -2.25 -8.35
CA ASP A 143 18.19 -2.29 -9.36
C ASP A 143 18.29 -0.92 -10.07
N LEU A 144 19.35 -0.17 -9.78
CA LEU A 144 19.57 1.19 -10.31
C LEU A 144 20.51 1.23 -11.52
N ASP A 145 21.33 0.22 -11.70
CA ASP A 145 22.29 0.21 -12.80
C ASP A 145 22.05 -0.91 -13.81
N GLY A 146 20.91 -1.59 -13.72
CA GLY A 146 20.44 -2.55 -14.70
C GLY A 146 21.23 -3.85 -14.71
N ASP A 147 21.96 -4.17 -13.61
CA ASP A 147 22.76 -5.40 -13.53
C ASP A 147 21.97 -6.59 -12.92
N GLY A 148 20.76 -6.34 -12.45
CA GLY A 148 19.83 -7.33 -11.88
C GLY A 148 19.92 -7.46 -10.36
N ASP A 149 20.80 -6.72 -9.71
CA ASP A 149 21.05 -6.76 -8.28
C ASP A 149 20.39 -5.54 -7.60
N ASN A 150 19.74 -5.74 -6.46
CA ASN A 150 19.10 -4.61 -5.75
C ASN A 150 20.13 -3.72 -5.07
N ASP A 151 20.26 -2.48 -5.55
CA ASP A 151 21.07 -1.43 -4.96
C ASP A 151 20.33 -0.70 -3.84
N VAL A 152 21.06 0.05 -3.01
CA VAL A 152 20.46 0.79 -1.90
C VAL A 152 20.63 2.29 -2.09
N ILE A 153 19.54 3.03 -1.89
CA ILE A 153 19.49 4.51 -1.90
C ILE A 153 19.23 4.99 -0.48
N SER A 154 19.88 6.06 -0.06
CA SER A 154 19.61 6.69 1.23
C SER A 154 19.44 8.20 1.14
N SER A 155 18.57 8.73 1.99
CA SER A 155 18.49 10.16 2.29
C SER A 155 19.03 10.47 3.67
N SER A 156 19.74 11.60 3.82
CA SER A 156 20.23 12.06 5.11
C SER A 156 20.04 13.57 5.29
N ALA A 157 19.35 13.94 6.39
CA ALA A 157 18.83 15.30 6.58
C ALA A 157 19.88 16.31 7.05
N ASN A 158 20.82 15.88 7.90
CA ASN A 158 21.77 16.82 8.54
C ASN A 158 22.94 17.21 7.61
N ASP A 159 23.27 16.37 6.64
CA ASP A 159 24.29 16.66 5.64
C ASP A 159 23.70 16.90 4.24
N ASN A 160 22.34 16.96 4.14
CA ASN A 160 21.60 17.34 2.93
C ASN A 160 21.91 16.44 1.73
N LYS A 161 22.00 15.13 1.95
CA LYS A 161 22.56 14.21 0.98
C LYS A 161 21.55 13.18 0.51
N ILE A 162 21.63 12.88 -0.80
CA ILE A 162 21.08 11.67 -1.42
C ILE A 162 22.28 10.89 -1.96
N ALA A 163 22.32 9.61 -1.62
CA ALA A 163 23.42 8.75 -2.03
C ALA A 163 22.92 7.33 -2.32
N TRP A 164 23.64 6.61 -3.17
CA TRP A 164 23.39 5.22 -3.45
C TRP A 164 24.64 4.35 -3.23
N TYR A 165 24.40 3.05 -3.10
CA TYR A 165 25.39 2.06 -2.77
C TYR A 165 25.16 0.88 -3.68
N ARG A 166 26.07 0.69 -4.65
CA ARG A 166 26.02 -0.39 -5.57
C ARG A 166 26.20 -1.72 -4.85
N ASN A 167 25.33 -2.64 -5.11
CA ASN A 167 25.41 -4.04 -4.68
C ASN A 167 26.12 -4.88 -5.74
N ASP A 168 26.67 -6.01 -5.36
CA ASP A 168 27.27 -7.00 -6.27
C ASP A 168 26.43 -8.30 -6.36
N GLY A 169 25.17 -8.24 -5.90
CA GLY A 169 24.22 -9.37 -5.83
C GLY A 169 24.58 -10.44 -4.78
N LEU A 170 25.55 -10.15 -3.91
CA LEU A 170 25.96 -11.03 -2.82
C LEU A 170 25.95 -10.27 -1.47
N GLY A 171 25.25 -9.15 -1.39
CA GLY A 171 25.19 -8.31 -0.20
C GLY A 171 26.47 -7.53 0.09
N ASN A 172 27.40 -7.40 -0.89
CA ASN A 172 28.59 -6.57 -0.71
C ASN A 172 28.37 -5.21 -1.36
N PHE A 173 28.24 -4.20 -0.55
CA PHE A 173 27.98 -2.84 -1.01
C PHE A 173 29.26 -2.05 -1.28
N GLY A 174 29.27 -1.33 -2.40
CA GLY A 174 30.36 -0.45 -2.79
C GLY A 174 30.50 0.78 -1.90
N ALA A 175 31.44 1.66 -2.26
CA ALA A 175 31.58 2.96 -1.59
C ALA A 175 30.37 3.84 -1.91
N GLN A 176 30.02 4.74 -0.97
CA GLN A 176 28.95 5.73 -1.16
C GLN A 176 29.16 6.54 -2.45
N LEU A 177 28.17 6.48 -3.35
CA LEU A 177 28.08 7.32 -4.53
C LEU A 177 27.09 8.45 -4.27
N ILE A 178 27.53 9.69 -4.41
CA ILE A 178 26.74 10.86 -4.06
C ILE A 178 25.97 11.34 -5.28
N ILE A 179 24.63 11.37 -5.17
CA ILE A 179 23.72 11.90 -6.19
C ILE A 179 23.51 13.41 -5.97
N SER A 180 23.23 13.80 -4.74
CA SER A 180 23.05 15.20 -4.37
C SER A 180 23.65 15.52 -3.00
N THR A 181 24.21 16.74 -2.85
CA THR A 181 24.58 17.36 -1.57
C THR A 181 23.74 18.62 -1.29
N ASN A 182 22.68 18.81 -2.07
CA ASN A 182 21.84 20.00 -2.06
C ASN A 182 20.38 19.68 -1.68
N ALA A 183 20.14 18.47 -1.18
CA ALA A 183 18.84 18.01 -0.71
C ALA A 183 18.54 18.55 0.70
N LEU A 184 18.31 19.87 0.81
CA LEU A 184 18.22 20.55 2.12
C LEU A 184 17.20 19.92 3.05
N ALA A 185 17.67 19.36 4.18
CA ALA A 185 16.90 18.54 5.11
C ALA A 185 16.16 17.40 4.38
N ALA A 186 16.92 16.58 3.64
CA ALA A 186 16.39 15.45 2.89
C ALA A 186 15.44 14.60 3.73
N ARG A 187 14.33 14.18 3.14
CA ARG A 187 13.30 13.32 3.74
C ARG A 187 13.18 12.04 2.94
N GLN A 188 11.96 11.61 2.63
CA GLN A 188 11.78 10.38 1.86
C GLN A 188 12.48 10.45 0.51
N VAL A 189 13.10 9.35 0.14
CA VAL A 189 13.64 9.06 -1.19
C VAL A 189 12.92 7.82 -1.73
N THR A 190 12.61 7.84 -3.02
CA THR A 190 12.05 6.72 -3.79
C THR A 190 12.67 6.71 -5.18
N ALA A 191 12.40 5.68 -5.95
CA ALA A 191 12.90 5.56 -7.31
C ALA A 191 11.85 4.93 -8.23
N ASN A 192 11.79 5.39 -9.46
CA ASN A 192 10.90 4.88 -10.51
C ASN A 192 11.40 5.43 -11.87
N ASP A 193 10.95 4.84 -12.97
CA ASP A 193 11.15 5.38 -14.32
C ASP A 193 10.19 6.57 -14.51
N ILE A 194 10.73 7.79 -14.48
CA ILE A 194 9.94 9.04 -14.52
C ILE A 194 9.80 9.59 -15.95
N ASP A 195 10.76 9.30 -16.82
CA ASP A 195 10.72 9.83 -18.18
C ASP A 195 10.44 8.77 -19.25
N GLY A 196 10.09 7.55 -18.83
CA GLY A 196 9.60 6.49 -19.70
C GLY A 196 10.67 5.88 -20.59
N ASP A 197 11.96 6.06 -20.22
CA ASP A 197 13.09 5.53 -21.01
C ASP A 197 13.52 4.11 -20.59
N GLY A 198 12.95 3.60 -19.50
CA GLY A 198 13.20 2.27 -18.94
C GLY A 198 14.30 2.24 -17.88
N ASP A 199 14.95 3.35 -17.59
CA ASP A 199 15.99 3.49 -16.58
C ASP A 199 15.40 4.03 -15.28
N ILE A 200 15.85 3.53 -14.13
CA ILE A 200 15.26 3.92 -12.83
C ILE A 200 15.85 5.23 -12.35
N ASP A 201 15.01 6.25 -12.19
CA ASP A 201 15.31 7.59 -11.70
C ASP A 201 15.13 7.72 -10.18
N ILE A 202 15.70 8.77 -9.60
CA ILE A 202 15.61 9.01 -8.16
C ILE A 202 14.79 10.25 -7.87
N ILE A 203 13.77 10.10 -6.99
CA ILE A 203 12.89 11.18 -6.54
C ILE A 203 13.09 11.39 -5.03
N TYR A 204 13.11 12.64 -4.57
CA TYR A 204 13.21 12.92 -3.14
C TYR A 204 12.55 14.22 -2.70
N ALA A 205 12.20 14.24 -1.41
CA ALA A 205 11.71 15.40 -0.70
C ALA A 205 12.85 16.19 -0.07
N ALA A 206 12.96 17.51 -0.37
CA ALA A 206 13.91 18.44 0.22
C ALA A 206 13.15 19.44 1.12
N ALA A 207 12.89 19.06 2.38
CA ALA A 207 11.96 19.75 3.27
C ALA A 207 12.31 21.20 3.56
N ALA A 208 13.58 21.52 3.80
CA ALA A 208 14.01 22.90 4.06
C ALA A 208 14.13 23.78 2.81
N ALA A 209 14.00 23.17 1.64
CA ALA A 209 13.93 23.88 0.36
C ALA A 209 12.50 24.02 -0.16
N ASP A 210 11.52 23.38 0.50
CA ASP A 210 10.12 23.29 0.06
C ASP A 210 9.97 22.72 -1.36
N LYS A 211 10.85 21.74 -1.71
CA LYS A 211 10.95 21.19 -3.06
C LYS A 211 10.77 19.69 -3.11
N ILE A 212 10.19 19.25 -4.23
CA ILE A 212 10.29 17.88 -4.73
C ILE A 212 11.24 17.92 -5.92
N ILE A 213 12.18 16.99 -5.93
CA ILE A 213 13.29 16.97 -6.89
C ILE A 213 13.48 15.55 -7.41
N TRP A 214 13.86 15.42 -8.68
CA TRP A 214 14.29 14.16 -9.24
C TRP A 214 15.62 14.31 -10.02
N HIS A 215 16.31 13.18 -10.21
CA HIS A 215 17.50 13.06 -11.02
C HIS A 215 17.31 11.94 -12.01
N GLU A 216 17.43 12.26 -13.28
CA GLU A 216 17.42 11.32 -14.39
C GLU A 216 18.64 10.40 -14.33
N ASN A 217 18.44 9.09 -14.46
CA ASN A 217 19.46 8.10 -14.69
C ASN A 217 19.72 8.05 -16.20
N THR A 218 20.68 8.81 -16.69
CA THR A 218 20.84 9.15 -18.11
C THR A 218 21.31 8.01 -19.01
N ASN A 219 21.62 6.85 -18.45
CA ASN A 219 22.19 5.72 -19.19
C ASN A 219 21.85 4.34 -18.61
N GLY A 220 20.97 4.29 -17.61
CA GLY A 220 20.60 3.03 -16.92
C GLY A 220 21.75 2.34 -16.18
N LEU A 221 22.86 3.06 -15.93
CA LEU A 221 24.05 2.52 -15.27
C LEU A 221 24.43 3.34 -14.01
N GLY A 222 23.48 4.15 -13.50
CA GLY A 222 23.67 4.97 -12.32
C GLY A 222 24.43 6.29 -12.57
N ASP A 223 24.50 6.77 -13.81
CA ASP A 223 25.02 8.12 -14.12
C ASP A 223 23.87 9.15 -14.03
N PHE A 224 23.65 9.67 -12.84
CA PHE A 224 22.56 10.61 -12.59
C PHE A 224 22.84 12.01 -13.11
N GLY A 225 21.86 12.57 -13.84
CA GLY A 225 21.86 13.90 -14.40
C GLY A 225 21.78 15.01 -13.34
N ASN A 226 21.63 16.26 -13.80
CA ASN A 226 21.43 17.38 -12.90
C ASN A 226 20.05 17.33 -12.24
N GLU A 227 19.94 18.01 -11.08
CA GLU A 227 18.68 18.27 -10.38
C GLU A 227 17.60 18.80 -11.33
N ARG A 228 16.47 18.10 -11.41
CA ARG A 228 15.23 18.53 -12.06
C ARG A 228 14.17 18.76 -10.99
N ILE A 229 13.48 19.90 -11.07
CA ILE A 229 12.53 20.32 -10.03
C ILE A 229 11.11 19.97 -10.48
N ILE A 230 10.45 19.13 -9.68
CA ILE A 230 9.02 18.81 -9.85
C ILE A 230 8.19 19.96 -9.26
N SER A 231 8.49 20.38 -8.04
CA SER A 231 7.75 21.44 -7.35
C SER A 231 8.64 22.29 -6.44
N THR A 232 8.30 23.59 -6.31
CA THR A 232 8.96 24.54 -5.38
C THR A 232 7.98 25.13 -4.37
N ASN A 233 6.82 24.55 -4.19
CA ASN A 233 5.74 25.09 -3.37
C ASN A 233 5.06 23.98 -2.53
N VAL A 234 5.90 23.15 -1.87
CA VAL A 234 5.45 22.08 -0.96
C VAL A 234 6.09 22.34 0.40
N ASN A 235 5.47 23.20 1.21
CA ASN A 235 6.01 23.68 2.47
C ASN A 235 6.34 22.55 3.43
N GLY A 236 7.64 22.33 3.70
CA GLY A 236 8.10 21.24 4.57
C GLY A 236 7.71 19.85 4.06
N VAL A 237 7.94 19.58 2.79
CA VAL A 237 7.65 18.26 2.20
C VAL A 237 8.35 17.13 2.96
N ILE A 238 7.62 16.07 3.34
CA ILE A 238 8.17 14.94 4.11
C ILE A 238 8.11 13.65 3.33
N SER A 239 6.99 13.35 2.70
CA SER A 239 6.76 12.11 1.95
C SER A 239 6.50 12.42 0.48
N VAL A 240 7.03 11.56 -0.37
CA VAL A 240 6.79 11.53 -1.81
C VAL A 240 6.58 10.09 -2.25
N PHE A 241 5.66 9.87 -3.16
CA PHE A 241 5.37 8.56 -3.73
C PHE A 241 5.12 8.72 -5.23
N SER A 242 5.56 7.76 -6.04
CA SER A 242 5.36 7.78 -7.50
C SER A 242 4.39 6.68 -7.91
N GLN A 243 3.36 7.05 -8.66
CA GLN A 243 2.34 6.14 -9.17
C GLN A 243 1.60 6.80 -10.32
N ASP A 244 1.13 6.04 -11.29
CA ASP A 244 0.21 6.49 -12.34
C ASP A 244 -1.17 6.77 -11.71
N ILE A 245 -1.53 8.04 -11.55
CA ILE A 245 -2.75 8.49 -10.84
C ILE A 245 -3.91 8.69 -11.82
N ASP A 246 -3.61 9.07 -13.05
CA ASP A 246 -4.66 9.41 -14.01
C ASP A 246 -4.83 8.36 -15.12
N GLY A 247 -4.11 7.25 -15.04
CA GLY A 247 -4.29 6.08 -15.90
C GLY A 247 -3.73 6.26 -17.30
N ASP A 248 -2.71 7.12 -17.45
CA ASP A 248 -2.09 7.40 -18.76
C ASP A 248 -0.77 6.64 -18.97
N ASP A 249 -0.40 5.74 -18.03
CA ASP A 249 0.81 4.94 -17.98
C ASP A 249 2.10 5.75 -17.63
N ASP A 250 1.99 7.03 -17.29
CA ASP A 250 3.11 7.89 -16.87
C ASP A 250 3.18 7.99 -15.34
N MET A 251 4.38 8.01 -14.76
CA MET A 251 4.54 8.08 -13.31
C MET A 251 4.36 9.49 -12.77
N ASP A 252 3.29 9.72 -12.02
CA ASP A 252 2.98 10.94 -11.29
C ASP A 252 3.62 10.98 -9.90
N ILE A 253 3.64 12.13 -9.27
CA ILE A 253 4.17 12.29 -7.91
C ILE A 253 3.11 12.78 -6.94
N ILE A 254 2.90 12.04 -5.87
CA ILE A 254 2.08 12.42 -4.72
C ILE A 254 2.99 12.91 -3.61
N SER A 255 2.55 13.90 -2.84
CA SER A 255 3.35 14.48 -1.76
C SER A 255 2.54 14.94 -0.56
N THR A 256 3.19 14.89 0.62
CA THR A 256 2.71 15.57 1.83
C THR A 256 3.46 16.87 2.05
N SER A 257 2.73 17.91 2.46
CA SER A 257 3.28 19.18 2.94
C SER A 257 3.02 19.31 4.43
N PHE A 258 3.99 18.92 5.26
CA PHE A 258 3.88 18.90 6.72
C PHE A 258 3.65 20.30 7.32
N GLY A 259 4.30 21.32 6.75
CA GLY A 259 4.15 22.70 7.20
C GLY A 259 3.06 23.48 6.46
N GLY A 260 2.44 22.88 5.45
CA GLY A 260 1.37 23.46 4.66
C GLY A 260 0.01 22.79 4.87
N ASP A 261 -0.04 21.72 5.65
CA ASP A 261 -1.26 20.96 5.95
C ASP A 261 -2.02 20.55 4.68
N GLU A 262 -1.27 19.97 3.72
CA GLU A 262 -1.85 19.57 2.44
C GLU A 262 -1.31 18.23 1.94
N ILE A 263 -2.14 17.53 1.18
CA ILE A 263 -1.75 16.42 0.31
C ILE A 263 -2.05 16.86 -1.11
N ALA A 264 -1.10 16.64 -2.00
CA ALA A 264 -1.21 17.05 -3.39
C ALA A 264 -0.51 16.05 -4.31
N TRP A 265 -0.88 16.09 -5.58
CA TRP A 265 -0.19 15.36 -6.62
C TRP A 265 0.26 16.27 -7.76
N HIS A 266 1.18 15.79 -8.57
CA HIS A 266 1.79 16.48 -9.70
C HIS A 266 1.76 15.51 -10.87
N GLU A 267 0.92 15.81 -11.85
CA GLU A 267 0.78 15.05 -13.09
C GLU A 267 2.04 15.17 -13.95
N ASN A 268 2.55 14.06 -14.43
CA ASN A 268 3.61 13.99 -15.43
C ASN A 268 2.95 14.05 -16.81
N ILE A 269 2.82 15.24 -17.38
CA ILE A 269 1.93 15.56 -18.51
C ILE A 269 2.27 14.80 -19.81
N ASP A 270 3.50 14.37 -19.97
CA ASP A 270 4.01 13.83 -21.24
C ASP A 270 4.89 12.59 -21.08
N GLY A 271 4.98 12.02 -19.88
CA GLY A 271 5.81 10.87 -19.57
C GLY A 271 7.32 11.12 -19.74
N LEU A 272 7.74 12.39 -19.79
CA LEU A 272 9.13 12.78 -19.97
C LEU A 272 9.66 13.62 -18.79
N GLY A 273 8.97 13.54 -17.64
CA GLY A 273 9.31 14.27 -16.43
C GLY A 273 8.97 15.76 -16.47
N ASN A 274 7.97 16.17 -17.30
CA ASN A 274 7.43 17.52 -17.28
C ASN A 274 6.13 17.55 -16.46
N PHE A 275 6.22 18.08 -15.26
CA PHE A 275 5.12 18.04 -14.30
C PHE A 275 4.20 19.26 -14.36
N SER A 276 2.91 19.01 -14.14
CA SER A 276 1.88 20.04 -13.97
C SER A 276 2.11 20.83 -12.66
N PRO A 277 1.52 22.01 -12.50
CA PRO A 277 1.40 22.62 -11.18
C PRO A 277 0.65 21.70 -10.23
N LYS A 278 1.04 21.69 -8.95
CA LYS A 278 0.42 20.80 -7.95
C LYS A 278 -1.10 20.90 -7.95
N GLN A 279 -1.74 19.75 -7.88
CA GLN A 279 -3.17 19.56 -7.75
C GLN A 279 -3.46 19.11 -6.31
N ILE A 280 -4.40 19.77 -5.62
CA ILE A 280 -4.68 19.50 -4.21
C ILE A 280 -5.64 18.33 -4.09
N ILE A 281 -5.21 17.30 -3.35
CA ILE A 281 -6.06 16.17 -2.95
C ILE A 281 -6.83 16.55 -1.68
N SER A 282 -6.14 17.06 -0.66
CA SER A 282 -6.78 17.44 0.60
C SER A 282 -6.08 18.60 1.31
N LEU A 283 -6.90 19.47 1.93
CA LEU A 283 -6.48 20.48 2.92
C LEU A 283 -7.04 20.15 4.32
N ASN A 284 -7.65 18.98 4.48
CA ASN A 284 -8.28 18.55 5.73
C ASN A 284 -7.37 17.58 6.50
N VAL A 285 -6.09 17.93 6.58
CA VAL A 285 -5.02 17.19 7.26
C VAL A 285 -4.22 18.18 8.10
N ASP A 286 -3.64 17.73 9.21
CA ASP A 286 -2.73 18.54 10.04
C ASP A 286 -1.41 17.79 10.21
N ALA A 287 -0.34 18.41 9.73
CA ALA A 287 1.01 17.82 9.70
C ALA A 287 1.06 16.40 9.07
N PRO A 288 0.60 16.21 7.81
CA PRO A 288 0.63 14.92 7.15
C PRO A 288 2.07 14.43 7.00
N ARG A 289 2.32 13.17 7.34
CA ARG A 289 3.66 12.58 7.41
C ARG A 289 3.96 11.56 6.33
N PHE A 290 2.97 10.82 5.91
CA PHE A 290 3.15 9.75 4.95
C PHE A 290 1.98 9.72 3.97
N VAL A 291 2.30 9.41 2.72
CA VAL A 291 1.33 9.07 1.67
C VAL A 291 1.71 7.76 1.02
N TYR A 292 0.69 7.04 0.60
CA TYR A 292 0.79 5.82 -0.18
C TYR A 292 -0.31 5.84 -1.24
N ALA A 293 -0.14 5.14 -2.35
CA ALA A 293 -1.15 5.10 -3.40
C ALA A 293 -1.31 3.69 -3.95
N VAL A 294 -2.56 3.25 -4.06
CA VAL A 294 -2.95 1.94 -4.54
C VAL A 294 -4.45 1.93 -4.84
N ASP A 295 -4.93 1.05 -5.69
CA ASP A 295 -6.36 0.77 -5.87
C ASP A 295 -6.93 0.13 -4.59
N LEU A 296 -7.70 0.90 -3.81
CA LEU A 296 -8.24 0.49 -2.50
C LEU A 296 -9.65 -0.06 -2.57
N ASP A 297 -10.41 0.29 -3.59
CA ASP A 297 -11.80 -0.15 -3.72
C ASP A 297 -12.03 -1.11 -4.90
N ASN A 298 -10.93 -1.54 -5.52
CA ASN A 298 -10.90 -2.50 -6.61
C ASN A 298 -11.64 -2.04 -7.88
N ASP A 299 -11.66 -0.73 -8.13
CA ASP A 299 -12.24 -0.15 -9.34
C ASP A 299 -11.20 0.08 -10.47
N ASN A 300 -9.93 -0.17 -10.20
CA ASN A 300 -8.67 -0.01 -10.93
C ASN A 300 -8.22 1.45 -11.07
N ASP A 301 -8.79 2.35 -10.35
CA ASP A 301 -8.30 3.71 -10.22
C ASP A 301 -7.40 3.81 -8.98
N ILE A 302 -6.32 4.56 -9.08
CA ILE A 302 -5.37 4.63 -7.96
C ILE A 302 -5.82 5.65 -6.93
N ASP A 303 -6.09 5.18 -5.71
CA ASP A 303 -6.47 5.96 -4.55
C ASP A 303 -5.26 6.41 -3.73
N VAL A 304 -5.47 7.34 -2.81
CA VAL A 304 -4.42 7.86 -1.93
C VAL A 304 -4.72 7.62 -0.46
N LEU A 305 -3.74 7.06 0.26
CA LEU A 305 -3.74 6.91 1.72
C LEU A 305 -2.87 7.99 2.36
N SER A 306 -3.23 8.42 3.58
CA SER A 306 -2.40 9.31 4.37
C SER A 306 -2.38 8.97 5.86
N ALA A 307 -1.20 9.19 6.49
CA ALA A 307 -1.04 9.27 7.93
C ALA A 307 -0.74 10.71 8.34
N SER A 308 -1.56 11.28 9.21
CA SER A 308 -1.43 12.64 9.71
C SER A 308 -1.08 12.65 11.19
N HIS A 309 -0.06 13.45 11.55
CA HIS A 309 0.57 13.41 12.87
C HIS A 309 -0.15 14.28 13.91
N ALA A 310 -0.64 15.46 13.54
CA ALA A 310 -1.17 16.41 14.51
C ALA A 310 -2.69 16.34 14.68
N ASP A 311 -3.40 15.75 13.74
CA ASP A 311 -4.84 15.48 13.85
C ASP A 311 -5.17 13.99 14.03
N ASP A 312 -4.15 13.16 14.27
CA ASP A 312 -4.28 11.76 14.69
C ASP A 312 -5.15 10.93 13.73
N LYS A 313 -4.88 10.99 12.42
CA LYS A 313 -5.73 10.32 11.43
C LYS A 313 -4.95 9.40 10.52
N ILE A 314 -5.58 8.28 10.20
CA ILE A 314 -5.35 7.49 8.98
C ILE A 314 -6.58 7.71 8.11
N ALA A 315 -6.37 8.13 6.89
CA ALA A 315 -7.45 8.47 5.97
C ALA A 315 -7.09 8.08 4.52
N TRP A 316 -8.13 7.93 3.72
CA TRP A 316 -7.98 7.71 2.29
C TRP A 316 -8.85 8.67 1.47
N TYR A 317 -8.53 8.76 0.18
CA TYR A 317 -9.13 9.66 -0.78
C TYR A 317 -9.35 8.88 -2.07
N GLU A 318 -10.62 8.60 -2.36
CA GLU A 318 -11.06 7.89 -3.57
C GLU A 318 -10.78 8.74 -4.81
N ASN A 319 -10.14 8.15 -5.81
CA ASN A 319 -9.99 8.72 -7.15
C ASN A 319 -11.26 8.38 -7.95
N THR A 320 -12.23 9.26 -7.95
CA THR A 320 -13.61 8.97 -8.36
C THR A 320 -13.83 8.83 -9.86
N ASP A 321 -12.84 9.09 -10.67
CA ASP A 321 -12.95 9.08 -12.14
C ASP A 321 -11.71 8.52 -12.86
N GLY A 322 -10.74 8.02 -12.11
CA GLY A 322 -9.49 7.45 -12.62
C GLY A 322 -8.58 8.44 -13.37
N VAL A 323 -8.85 9.75 -13.23
CA VAL A 323 -8.06 10.82 -13.87
C VAL A 323 -7.66 11.90 -12.86
N GLY A 324 -7.52 11.51 -11.59
CA GLY A 324 -7.01 12.37 -10.53
C GLY A 324 -8.05 13.32 -9.91
N THR A 325 -9.36 13.04 -10.05
CA THR A 325 -10.40 13.78 -9.31
C THR A 325 -10.72 13.05 -8.00
N PHE A 326 -10.18 13.56 -6.91
CA PHE A 326 -10.35 12.93 -5.61
C PHE A 326 -11.63 13.32 -4.88
N GLY A 327 -12.26 12.32 -4.25
CA GLY A 327 -13.41 12.46 -3.37
C GLY A 327 -13.07 13.20 -2.05
N SER A 328 -14.05 13.27 -1.15
CA SER A 328 -13.81 13.83 0.18
C SER A 328 -13.02 12.84 1.05
N GLN A 329 -12.20 13.36 1.99
CA GLN A 329 -11.49 12.55 2.97
C GLN A 329 -12.42 11.53 3.64
N GLN A 330 -12.02 10.27 3.60
CA GLN A 330 -12.64 9.17 4.32
C GLN A 330 -11.69 8.73 5.43
N ILE A 331 -12.17 8.76 6.68
CA ILE A 331 -11.35 8.45 7.86
C ILE A 331 -11.44 6.95 8.13
N ILE A 332 -10.28 6.28 8.11
CA ILE A 332 -10.12 4.87 8.48
C ILE A 332 -10.00 4.76 10.00
N SER A 333 -9.14 5.60 10.60
CA SER A 333 -8.93 5.63 12.05
C SER A 333 -8.55 7.02 12.54
N SER A 334 -8.89 7.33 13.80
CA SER A 334 -8.57 8.60 14.44
C SER A 334 -8.43 8.42 15.96
N PHE A 335 -8.04 9.50 16.68
CA PHE A 335 -7.97 9.45 18.14
C PHE A 335 -9.31 8.94 18.76
N PRO A 336 -9.30 8.01 19.75
CA PRO A 336 -8.14 7.52 20.52
C PRO A 336 -7.43 6.28 19.93
N ASP A 337 -7.83 5.79 18.77
CA ASP A 337 -7.28 4.56 18.20
C ASP A 337 -5.91 4.78 17.52
N ILE A 338 -5.63 6.02 17.12
CA ILE A 338 -4.35 6.50 16.60
C ILE A 338 -3.92 7.74 17.38
N ASP A 339 -2.66 7.81 17.81
CA ASP A 339 -2.05 9.00 18.40
C ASP A 339 -0.70 9.29 17.70
N ALA A 340 -0.68 10.34 16.89
CA ALA A 340 0.42 10.74 16.04
C ALA A 340 0.79 9.70 14.95
N GLY A 341 -0.06 9.53 13.94
CA GLY A 341 0.20 8.66 12.79
C GLY A 341 1.52 9.00 12.07
N THR A 342 2.34 8.00 11.75
CA THR A 342 3.67 8.17 11.18
C THR A 342 3.91 7.47 9.86
N SER A 343 3.28 6.34 9.64
CA SER A 343 3.39 5.51 8.45
C SER A 343 2.05 4.87 8.13
N VAL A 344 1.75 4.71 6.87
CA VAL A 344 0.60 3.98 6.35
C VAL A 344 0.98 3.33 5.03
N ILE A 345 0.64 2.07 4.87
CA ILE A 345 0.76 1.33 3.60
C ILE A 345 -0.48 0.48 3.39
N ALA A 346 -0.62 -0.11 2.23
CA ALA A 346 -1.65 -1.09 1.95
C ALA A 346 -1.06 -2.37 1.37
N SER A 347 -1.62 -3.51 1.75
CA SER A 347 -1.26 -4.84 1.29
C SER A 347 -2.43 -5.80 1.54
N ASP A 348 -2.56 -6.84 0.75
CA ASP A 348 -3.50 -7.95 0.98
C ASP A 348 -2.97 -8.81 2.14
N ILE A 349 -3.38 -8.48 3.38
CA ILE A 349 -2.87 -9.09 4.62
C ILE A 349 -3.55 -10.42 4.91
N ASP A 350 -4.82 -10.55 4.54
CA ASP A 350 -5.60 -11.76 4.82
C ASP A 350 -5.85 -12.64 3.58
N ASN A 351 -5.17 -12.33 2.48
CA ASN A 351 -5.18 -13.10 1.23
C ASN A 351 -6.59 -13.22 0.61
N ASP A 352 -7.46 -12.23 0.83
CA ASP A 352 -8.82 -12.22 0.27
C ASP A 352 -8.90 -11.51 -1.08
N GLY A 353 -7.84 -10.81 -1.48
CA GLY A 353 -7.62 -10.20 -2.80
C GLY A 353 -7.95 -8.71 -2.84
N ASP A 354 -8.25 -8.08 -1.71
CA ASP A 354 -8.33 -6.64 -1.60
C ASP A 354 -7.21 -6.05 -0.73
N MET A 355 -6.99 -4.73 -0.81
CA MET A 355 -5.87 -4.09 -0.14
C MET A 355 -6.27 -3.61 1.25
N ASP A 356 -5.75 -4.24 2.29
CA ASP A 356 -5.88 -3.83 3.68
C ASP A 356 -4.94 -2.69 4.02
N VAL A 357 -5.26 -1.93 5.05
CA VAL A 357 -4.45 -0.81 5.49
C VAL A 357 -3.68 -1.14 6.76
N LEU A 358 -2.36 -0.94 6.72
CA LEU A 358 -1.45 -1.08 7.86
C LEU A 358 -0.96 0.29 8.31
N SER A 359 -0.93 0.55 9.62
CA SER A 359 -0.48 1.82 10.18
C SER A 359 0.46 1.69 11.36
N ALA A 360 1.34 2.70 11.51
CA ALA A 360 2.14 2.92 12.71
C ALA A 360 1.80 4.27 13.35
N SER A 361 1.77 4.30 14.68
CA SER A 361 1.56 5.52 15.46
C SER A 361 2.57 5.68 16.58
N LEU A 362 3.08 6.93 16.72
CA LEU A 362 4.29 7.24 17.49
C LEU A 362 4.06 7.26 18.99
N ILE A 363 2.96 7.89 19.45
CA ILE A 363 2.75 8.23 20.86
C ILE A 363 2.11 7.08 21.62
N ASP A 364 1.15 6.41 21.03
CA ASP A 364 0.49 5.24 21.60
C ASP A 364 1.23 3.93 21.35
N ALA A 365 2.43 4.00 20.73
CA ALA A 365 3.35 2.86 20.53
C ALA A 365 2.73 1.68 19.76
N LYS A 366 1.87 1.97 18.78
CA LYS A 366 0.98 0.98 18.18
C LYS A 366 1.33 0.69 16.73
N ILE A 367 1.18 -0.59 16.36
CA ILE A 367 1.04 -1.06 14.99
C ILE A 367 -0.31 -1.73 14.89
N ALA A 368 -1.08 -1.39 13.87
CA ALA A 368 -2.42 -1.91 13.65
C ALA A 368 -2.74 -2.01 12.17
N TRP A 369 -3.65 -2.92 11.84
CA TRP A 369 -4.19 -3.04 10.50
C TRP A 369 -5.72 -2.92 10.51
N TYR A 370 -6.28 -2.70 9.33
CA TYR A 370 -7.70 -2.47 9.11
C TYR A 370 -8.09 -3.27 7.89
N GLU A 371 -8.87 -4.33 8.12
CA GLU A 371 -9.40 -5.18 7.06
C GLU A 371 -10.24 -4.34 6.10
N ASN A 372 -9.95 -4.43 4.83
CA ASN A 372 -10.76 -3.85 3.79
C ASN A 372 -11.98 -4.74 3.59
N LEU A 373 -13.14 -4.24 3.94
CA LEU A 373 -14.41 -4.94 3.80
C LEU A 373 -15.06 -4.65 2.44
N THR A 374 -14.30 -4.13 1.50
CA THR A 374 -14.77 -4.06 0.13
C THR A 374 -15.03 -5.50 -0.27
N ILE A 375 -16.26 -5.93 -0.04
CA ILE A 375 -16.72 -7.20 -0.57
C ILE A 375 -16.29 -7.11 -2.02
N LEU A 376 -15.41 -8.00 -2.47
CA LEU A 376 -15.07 -8.14 -3.88
C LEU A 376 -16.36 -8.00 -4.63
N GLY A 377 -16.65 -6.71 -4.90
CA GLY A 377 -17.99 -6.33 -5.30
C GLY A 377 -18.18 -7.10 -6.56
N VAL A 378 -19.17 -7.88 -6.60
CA VAL A 378 -19.69 -8.32 -7.86
C VAL A 378 -19.57 -7.10 -8.75
N ARG A 379 -18.49 -7.04 -9.57
CA ARG A 379 -18.33 -5.92 -10.49
C ARG A 379 -19.64 -5.88 -11.25
N ASP A 380 -20.50 -4.92 -10.92
CA ASP A 380 -21.83 -4.79 -11.51
C ASP A 380 -21.76 -4.87 -13.04
N ASN A 381 -20.63 -4.42 -13.60
CA ASN A 381 -20.35 -4.48 -15.04
C ASN A 381 -20.19 -5.89 -15.62
N VAL A 382 -19.78 -6.91 -14.84
CA VAL A 382 -19.65 -8.28 -15.34
C VAL A 382 -20.90 -9.09 -15.02
N LEU A 383 -21.55 -8.87 -13.87
CA LEU A 383 -22.84 -9.46 -13.57
C LEU A 383 -23.96 -8.92 -14.45
N GLU A 384 -23.88 -7.69 -14.93
CA GLU A 384 -24.78 -7.21 -15.99
C GLU A 384 -24.66 -8.02 -17.28
N LYS A 385 -23.53 -8.71 -17.49
CA LYS A 385 -23.29 -9.59 -18.64
C LYS A 385 -23.63 -11.06 -18.39
N ILE A 386 -23.73 -11.50 -17.11
CA ILE A 386 -24.15 -12.87 -16.76
C ILE A 386 -25.54 -12.81 -16.15
N SER A 387 -26.51 -13.45 -16.77
CA SER A 387 -27.86 -13.52 -16.24
C SER A 387 -28.23 -14.93 -15.78
N PHE A 388 -29.01 -14.98 -14.70
CA PHE A 388 -29.44 -16.21 -14.03
C PHE A 388 -30.94 -16.29 -14.00
N HIS A 389 -31.52 -17.32 -14.64
CA HIS A 389 -32.98 -17.47 -14.69
C HIS A 389 -33.42 -18.92 -14.75
N PRO A 390 -34.62 -19.26 -14.17
CA PRO A 390 -35.38 -18.43 -13.26
C PRO A 390 -34.70 -18.31 -11.88
N ASN A 391 -34.83 -17.18 -11.19
CA ASN A 391 -34.48 -17.04 -9.80
C ASN A 391 -35.65 -16.32 -9.08
N PRO A 392 -36.45 -17.01 -8.24
CA PRO A 392 -36.26 -18.37 -7.71
C PRO A 392 -36.37 -19.51 -8.76
N THR A 393 -35.66 -20.60 -8.48
CA THR A 393 -35.64 -21.79 -9.34
C THR A 393 -36.08 -23.05 -8.60
N LYS A 394 -36.68 -24.05 -9.34
CA LYS A 394 -37.04 -25.36 -8.78
C LYS A 394 -35.94 -26.40 -9.06
N ASP A 395 -35.69 -26.69 -10.31
CA ASP A 395 -34.82 -27.81 -10.69
C ASP A 395 -33.60 -27.37 -11.51
N TYR A 396 -33.75 -26.36 -12.34
CA TYR A 396 -32.72 -25.93 -13.27
C TYR A 396 -32.55 -24.43 -13.23
N LEU A 397 -31.30 -23.99 -13.13
CA LEU A 397 -30.89 -22.59 -13.29
C LEU A 397 -30.15 -22.45 -14.60
N TYR A 398 -30.60 -21.55 -15.44
CA TYR A 398 -29.95 -21.22 -16.71
C TYR A 398 -29.05 -20.02 -16.49
N ILE A 399 -27.86 -20.08 -17.08
CA ILE A 399 -26.84 -19.04 -16.99
C ILE A 399 -26.54 -18.58 -18.42
N ASP A 400 -26.80 -17.31 -18.70
CA ASP A 400 -26.39 -16.66 -19.94
C ASP A 400 -25.18 -15.75 -19.63
N SER A 401 -24.00 -16.21 -20.01
CA SER A 401 -22.73 -15.52 -19.75
C SER A 401 -22.28 -14.65 -20.94
N LYS A 402 -23.09 -14.57 -22.01
CA LYS A 402 -22.77 -13.83 -23.23
C LYS A 402 -21.39 -14.18 -23.79
N ASN A 403 -20.40 -13.31 -23.60
CA ASN A 403 -19.02 -13.50 -24.10
C ASN A 403 -18.02 -13.87 -22.98
N ILE A 404 -18.50 -14.17 -21.76
CA ILE A 404 -17.64 -14.51 -20.64
C ILE A 404 -17.44 -16.03 -20.60
N ILE A 405 -16.17 -16.45 -20.53
CA ILE A 405 -15.81 -17.86 -20.42
C ILE A 405 -15.81 -18.24 -18.94
N ILE A 406 -16.77 -19.08 -18.54
CA ILE A 406 -16.82 -19.66 -17.19
C ILE A 406 -15.89 -20.86 -17.15
N LEU A 407 -15.04 -20.93 -16.13
CA LEU A 407 -14.08 -22.02 -15.90
C LEU A 407 -14.58 -23.02 -14.87
N GLU A 408 -15.30 -22.54 -13.83
CA GLU A 408 -15.76 -23.34 -12.71
C GLU A 408 -16.93 -22.65 -12.00
N ILE A 409 -17.86 -23.43 -11.44
CA ILE A 409 -18.92 -22.92 -10.56
C ILE A 409 -18.96 -23.79 -9.30
N GLU A 410 -18.70 -23.17 -8.16
CA GLU A 410 -18.87 -23.79 -6.84
C GLU A 410 -20.18 -23.33 -6.22
N ILE A 411 -20.88 -24.27 -5.53
CA ILE A 411 -22.18 -24.00 -4.92
C ILE A 411 -22.07 -24.22 -3.41
N PHE A 412 -22.53 -23.23 -2.65
CA PHE A 412 -22.54 -23.21 -1.19
C PHE A 412 -23.96 -23.03 -0.67
N ASP A 413 -24.22 -23.48 0.55
CA ASP A 413 -25.50 -23.23 1.23
C ASP A 413 -25.49 -21.86 1.95
N ALA A 414 -26.61 -21.49 2.60
CA ALA A 414 -26.77 -20.22 3.31
C ALA A 414 -25.81 -20.02 4.51
N LEU A 415 -25.10 -21.05 4.92
CA LEU A 415 -24.09 -21.02 6.00
C LEU A 415 -22.65 -21.09 5.47
N GLY A 416 -22.46 -20.89 4.15
CA GLY A 416 -21.15 -20.97 3.51
C GLY A 416 -20.59 -22.39 3.36
N ARG A 417 -21.36 -23.44 3.66
CA ARG A 417 -20.86 -24.81 3.53
C ARG A 417 -20.89 -25.24 2.07
N TYR A 418 -19.78 -25.75 1.60
CA TYR A 418 -19.62 -26.29 0.25
C TYR A 418 -20.61 -27.41 -0.04
N ILE A 419 -21.22 -27.39 -1.21
CA ILE A 419 -22.18 -28.41 -1.68
C ILE A 419 -21.60 -29.21 -2.85
N LEU A 420 -21.22 -28.54 -3.94
CA LEU A 420 -20.67 -29.20 -5.13
C LEU A 420 -19.98 -28.18 -6.04
N THR A 421 -19.16 -28.70 -6.96
CA THR A 421 -18.55 -27.96 -8.05
C THR A 421 -18.97 -28.49 -9.40
N GLU A 422 -19.29 -27.58 -10.34
CA GLU A 422 -19.53 -27.90 -11.76
C GLU A 422 -18.35 -27.34 -12.59
N LYS A 423 -17.81 -28.19 -13.46
CA LYS A 423 -16.66 -27.85 -14.35
C LYS A 423 -17.00 -27.93 -15.83
N GLU A 424 -18.23 -28.30 -16.15
CA GLU A 424 -18.73 -28.45 -17.51
C GLU A 424 -20.21 -28.02 -17.57
N ASN A 425 -20.72 -27.71 -18.77
CA ASN A 425 -22.13 -27.39 -19.01
C ASN A 425 -22.66 -26.18 -18.20
N PHE A 426 -21.88 -25.12 -18.14
CA PHE A 426 -22.19 -23.93 -17.34
C PHE A 426 -23.50 -23.23 -17.71
N ASN A 427 -24.05 -23.47 -18.90
CA ASN A 427 -25.29 -22.80 -19.35
C ASN A 427 -26.55 -23.29 -18.60
N GLN A 428 -26.46 -24.44 -17.92
CA GLN A 428 -27.61 -25.02 -17.20
C GLN A 428 -27.13 -25.82 -15.99
N LEU A 429 -27.40 -25.34 -14.79
CA LEU A 429 -27.11 -26.04 -13.55
C LEU A 429 -28.33 -26.87 -13.10
N ASN A 430 -28.10 -28.13 -12.79
CA ASN A 430 -29.14 -29.03 -12.22
C ASN A 430 -29.12 -28.96 -10.69
N LEU A 431 -30.07 -28.24 -10.14
CA LEU A 431 -30.21 -28.03 -8.69
C LEU A 431 -31.31 -28.97 -8.09
N SER A 432 -31.90 -29.88 -8.86
CA SER A 432 -33.04 -30.71 -8.44
C SER A 432 -32.77 -31.57 -7.19
N LYS A 433 -31.49 -31.92 -6.94
CA LYS A 433 -31.09 -32.73 -5.78
C LYS A 433 -30.75 -31.90 -4.54
N LEU A 434 -30.71 -30.57 -4.67
CA LEU A 434 -30.38 -29.70 -3.57
C LEU A 434 -31.63 -29.36 -2.75
N LYS A 435 -31.41 -29.03 -1.46
CA LYS A 435 -32.50 -28.62 -0.57
C LYS A 435 -32.96 -27.20 -0.94
N ASN A 436 -34.25 -26.95 -0.70
CA ASN A 436 -34.80 -25.59 -0.84
C ASN A 436 -34.13 -24.62 0.14
N GLY A 437 -33.87 -23.42 -0.31
CA GLY A 437 -33.21 -22.37 0.46
C GLY A 437 -32.39 -21.45 -0.38
N ILE A 438 -31.57 -20.63 0.28
CA ILE A 438 -30.58 -19.73 -0.37
C ILE A 438 -29.34 -20.55 -0.71
N LEU A 439 -28.86 -20.39 -1.93
CA LEU A 439 -27.61 -20.94 -2.43
C LEU A 439 -26.73 -19.77 -2.89
N PHE A 440 -25.43 -19.88 -2.63
CA PHE A 440 -24.42 -18.98 -3.19
C PHE A 440 -23.64 -19.73 -4.26
N LEU A 441 -23.51 -19.12 -5.43
CA LEU A 441 -22.74 -19.62 -6.56
C LEU A 441 -21.46 -18.78 -6.67
N LYS A 442 -20.30 -19.40 -6.49
CA LYS A 442 -19.00 -18.79 -6.76
C LYS A 442 -18.58 -19.22 -8.17
N ILE A 443 -18.44 -18.26 -9.07
CA ILE A 443 -18.22 -18.47 -10.50
C ILE A 443 -16.84 -17.96 -10.86
N LYS A 444 -15.96 -18.87 -11.27
CA LYS A 444 -14.64 -18.55 -11.74
C LYS A 444 -14.64 -18.39 -13.25
N THR A 445 -14.12 -17.27 -13.74
CA THR A 445 -14.00 -16.95 -15.16
C THR A 445 -12.55 -16.61 -15.51
N GLU A 446 -12.24 -16.37 -16.79
CA GLU A 446 -10.93 -15.85 -17.20
C GLU A 446 -10.67 -14.40 -16.71
N SER A 447 -11.72 -13.67 -16.38
CA SER A 447 -11.67 -12.26 -15.93
C SER A 447 -11.88 -12.08 -14.41
N GLY A 448 -11.90 -13.16 -13.62
CA GLY A 448 -12.03 -13.10 -12.17
C GLY A 448 -13.06 -14.08 -11.59
N ILE A 449 -13.26 -13.97 -10.27
CA ILE A 449 -14.22 -14.80 -9.50
C ILE A 449 -15.43 -13.93 -9.14
N PHE A 450 -16.63 -14.49 -9.32
CA PHE A 450 -17.91 -13.80 -9.05
C PHE A 450 -18.80 -14.66 -8.16
N THR A 451 -19.48 -14.03 -7.22
CA THR A 451 -20.45 -14.71 -6.36
C THR A 451 -21.86 -14.15 -6.58
N THR A 452 -22.85 -15.02 -6.72
CA THR A 452 -24.25 -14.62 -6.83
C THR A 452 -25.16 -15.47 -5.95
N LYS A 453 -26.28 -14.87 -5.55
CA LYS A 453 -27.30 -15.54 -4.73
C LYS A 453 -28.44 -16.10 -5.60
N VAL A 454 -28.77 -17.37 -5.39
CA VAL A 454 -29.90 -18.05 -6.02
C VAL A 454 -30.85 -18.56 -4.97
N ILE A 455 -32.16 -18.43 -5.21
CA ILE A 455 -33.21 -18.97 -4.34
C ILE A 455 -33.72 -20.28 -4.97
N LYS A 456 -33.57 -21.41 -4.25
CA LYS A 456 -34.08 -22.71 -4.61
C LYS A 456 -35.43 -22.96 -3.90
N GLU A 457 -36.50 -23.26 -4.67
CA GLU A 457 -37.85 -23.59 -4.18
C GLU A 457 -38.16 -25.06 -4.33
#